data_b7615cd693727b5f74a05d6a5a1987fd
#
_entry.id   b7615cd693727b5f74a05d6a5a1987fd
#
_cell.length_a   1.000
_cell.length_b   1.000
_cell.length_c   1.000
_cell.angle_alpha   90.00
_cell.angle_beta   90.00
_cell.angle_gamma   90.00
#
_symmetry.space_group_name_H-M   'P 1'
#
loop_
_entity.id
_entity.type
_entity.pdbx_description
1 polymer ?
#
loop_
_entity_poly.entity_id
_entity_poly.type
_entity_poly.pdbx_seq_one_letter_code
_entity_poly.pdbx_strand_id
1 'polypeptide(L)'
;AGVMNLVAYWFSDKMVLARYKAQEVGPEDATGLYGMVHELANEARLPMPRVYLIPSETPNAFATGRNPAHAAVAATQGILRLLDRRELKGVMAHELSHVRHRDILTQSVAATLAGAIGYLAFGARLRAMFGGRRSEEGGSGALLLLVAILGPLAAMLIQMAISRTREFGADEGAAGITHDPEALAAALVKISNGVAQRPMGEEAATTAHLFIVNPLHGGGLTKLFSTHPPVEERVARLRGMAGRAR
;
A
#
# COMPACT_ATOMS: atom_id res chain seq x y z
N ALA A 1 18.49 4.11 -11.08
CA ALA A 1 17.13 3.93 -10.53
C ALA A 1 16.63 2.49 -10.73
N GLY A 2 16.63 1.92 -11.96
CA GLY A 2 16.10 0.59 -12.25
C GLY A 2 16.69 -0.54 -11.41
N VAL A 3 18.04 -0.57 -11.29
CA VAL A 3 18.74 -1.57 -10.47
C VAL A 3 18.35 -1.44 -8.99
N MET A 4 18.26 -0.22 -8.45
CA MET A 4 17.86 0.00 -7.06
C MET A 4 16.41 -0.44 -6.82
N ASN A 5 15.50 -0.17 -7.76
CA ASN A 5 14.12 -0.64 -7.67
C ASN A 5 14.03 -2.17 -7.74
N LEU A 6 14.86 -2.82 -8.56
CA LEU A 6 14.92 -4.27 -8.64
C LEU A 6 15.44 -4.88 -7.34
N VAL A 7 16.50 -4.32 -6.75
CA VAL A 7 17.03 -4.75 -5.45
C VAL A 7 15.98 -4.53 -4.35
N ALA A 8 15.34 -3.37 -4.31
CA ALA A 8 14.28 -3.08 -3.35
C ALA A 8 13.10 -4.07 -3.50
N TYR A 9 12.68 -4.38 -4.73
CA TYR A 9 11.65 -5.38 -5.00
C TYR A 9 12.05 -6.78 -4.50
N TRP A 10 13.31 -7.19 -4.75
CA TRP A 10 13.78 -8.54 -4.40
C TRP A 10 13.95 -8.77 -2.90
N PHE A 11 14.31 -7.71 -2.16
CA PHE A 11 14.59 -7.78 -0.72
C PHE A 11 13.60 -6.98 0.14
N SER A 12 12.49 -6.52 -0.44
CA SER A 12 11.49 -5.69 0.25
C SER A 12 10.98 -6.30 1.55
N ASP A 13 10.72 -7.61 1.55
CA ASP A 13 10.25 -8.35 2.73
C ASP A 13 11.26 -8.29 3.88
N LYS A 14 12.51 -8.63 3.60
CA LYS A 14 13.58 -8.65 4.63
C LYS A 14 13.85 -7.28 5.21
N MET A 15 13.89 -6.26 4.37
CA MET A 15 14.17 -4.88 4.79
C MET A 15 13.05 -4.34 5.69
N VAL A 16 11.80 -4.52 5.29
CA VAL A 16 10.65 -4.02 6.04
C VAL A 16 10.49 -4.78 7.36
N LEU A 17 10.55 -6.11 7.34
CA LEU A 17 10.41 -6.93 8.54
C LEU A 17 11.52 -6.64 9.56
N ALA A 18 12.77 -6.49 9.12
CA ALA A 18 13.89 -6.14 10.00
C ALA A 18 13.72 -4.75 10.63
N ARG A 19 13.27 -3.75 9.84
CA ARG A 19 13.02 -2.38 10.34
C ARG A 19 11.98 -2.35 11.46
N TYR A 20 10.93 -3.16 11.34
CA TYR A 20 9.85 -3.25 12.34
C TYR A 20 10.14 -4.27 13.44
N LYS A 21 11.32 -4.90 13.47
CA LYS A 21 11.67 -5.95 14.44
C LYS A 21 10.60 -7.05 14.50
N ALA A 22 10.05 -7.40 13.33
CA ALA A 22 9.00 -8.38 13.19
C ALA A 22 9.50 -9.76 13.63
N GLN A 23 8.71 -10.45 14.43
CA GLN A 23 9.00 -11.79 14.93
C GLN A 23 8.13 -12.80 14.18
N GLU A 24 8.76 -13.79 13.57
CA GLU A 24 8.04 -14.86 12.88
C GLU A 24 7.28 -15.72 13.87
N VAL A 25 6.02 -16.01 13.57
CA VAL A 25 5.16 -16.87 14.38
C VAL A 25 4.74 -18.10 13.61
N GLY A 26 4.60 -19.21 14.30
CA GLY A 26 4.26 -20.53 13.74
C GLY A 26 2.93 -21.07 14.23
N PRO A 27 2.65 -22.36 14.00
CA PRO A 27 1.39 -23.02 14.38
C PRO A 27 1.04 -22.91 15.87
N GLU A 28 2.06 -22.82 16.74
CA GLU A 28 1.91 -22.70 18.20
C GLU A 28 1.64 -21.26 18.67
N ASP A 29 1.34 -20.35 17.73
CA ASP A 29 1.09 -18.95 18.04
C ASP A 29 -0.13 -18.76 18.95
N ALA A 30 0.13 -18.27 20.16
CA ALA A 30 -0.91 -18.03 21.16
C ALA A 30 -1.89 -16.90 20.79
N THR A 31 -1.54 -16.03 19.83
CA THR A 31 -2.42 -14.95 19.38
C THR A 31 -3.51 -15.44 18.43
N GLY A 32 -3.33 -16.63 17.85
CA GLY A 32 -4.21 -17.22 16.83
C GLY A 32 -4.09 -16.54 15.46
N LEU A 33 -3.12 -15.65 15.27
CA LEU A 33 -2.88 -14.98 13.99
C LEU A 33 -2.45 -15.97 12.90
N TYR A 34 -1.53 -16.90 13.22
CA TYR A 34 -1.08 -17.92 12.29
C TYR A 34 -2.25 -18.78 11.77
N GLY A 35 -3.08 -19.28 12.69
CA GLY A 35 -4.25 -20.10 12.32
C GLY A 35 -5.26 -19.35 11.46
N MET A 36 -5.49 -18.07 11.76
CA MET A 36 -6.36 -17.20 10.95
C MET A 36 -5.81 -17.01 9.54
N VAL A 37 -4.53 -16.71 9.39
CA VAL A 37 -3.88 -16.53 8.08
C VAL A 37 -3.88 -17.83 7.29
N HIS A 38 -3.66 -18.97 7.94
CA HIS A 38 -3.72 -20.29 7.30
C HIS A 38 -5.12 -20.57 6.73
N GLU A 39 -6.17 -20.32 7.49
CA GLU A 39 -7.56 -20.44 7.03
C GLU A 39 -7.80 -19.57 5.80
N LEU A 40 -7.46 -18.29 5.88
CA LEU A 40 -7.65 -17.32 4.80
C LEU A 40 -6.81 -17.63 3.55
N ALA A 41 -5.58 -18.11 3.70
CA ALA A 41 -4.74 -18.50 2.59
C ALA A 41 -5.35 -19.68 1.82
N ASN A 42 -5.93 -20.66 2.52
CA ASN A 42 -6.65 -21.77 1.90
C ASN A 42 -7.88 -21.29 1.13
N GLU A 43 -8.71 -20.41 1.72
CA GLU A 43 -9.89 -19.82 1.05
C GLU A 43 -9.48 -19.00 -0.19
N ALA A 44 -8.39 -18.25 -0.09
CA ALA A 44 -7.86 -17.47 -1.21
C ALA A 44 -7.13 -18.30 -2.27
N ARG A 45 -6.89 -19.62 -2.01
CA ARG A 45 -6.08 -20.51 -2.83
C ARG A 45 -4.65 -20.00 -3.03
N LEU A 46 -4.07 -19.49 -1.97
CA LEU A 46 -2.70 -18.99 -1.93
C LEU A 46 -1.78 -19.97 -1.19
N PRO A 47 -0.50 -20.05 -1.56
CA PRO A 47 0.50 -20.65 -0.68
C PRO A 47 0.49 -19.97 0.68
N MET A 48 0.69 -20.77 1.76
CA MET A 48 0.78 -20.20 3.11
C MET A 48 1.91 -19.16 3.19
N PRO A 49 1.63 -17.90 3.47
CA PRO A 49 2.66 -16.88 3.66
C PRO A 49 3.35 -17.06 5.02
N ARG A 50 4.56 -16.51 5.17
CA ARG A 50 5.17 -16.37 6.49
C ARG A 50 4.38 -15.35 7.30
N VAL A 51 4.16 -15.62 8.59
CA VAL A 51 3.36 -14.80 9.47
C VAL A 51 4.24 -14.15 10.52
N TYR A 52 4.07 -12.85 10.74
CA TYR A 52 4.90 -12.07 11.65
C TYR A 52 4.06 -11.26 12.63
N LEU A 53 4.53 -11.18 13.87
CA LEU A 53 4.02 -10.28 14.89
C LEU A 53 5.04 -9.14 15.10
N ILE A 54 4.53 -7.90 15.09
CA ILE A 54 5.34 -6.71 15.29
C ILE A 54 5.08 -6.14 16.68
N PRO A 55 6.12 -5.92 17.52
CA PRO A 55 6.00 -5.37 18.87
C PRO A 55 5.77 -3.84 18.81
N SER A 56 4.63 -3.42 18.28
CA SER A 56 4.22 -2.02 18.17
C SER A 56 2.80 -1.83 18.66
N GLU A 57 2.57 -0.74 19.39
CA GLU A 57 1.25 -0.35 19.90
C GLU A 57 0.39 0.32 18.82
N THR A 58 1.00 0.84 17.77
CA THR A 58 0.27 1.46 16.66
C THR A 58 -0.44 0.38 15.87
N PRO A 59 -1.79 0.47 15.70
CA PRO A 59 -2.54 -0.54 14.97
C PRO A 59 -2.18 -0.50 13.48
N ASN A 60 -1.58 -1.60 13.00
CA ASN A 60 -1.25 -1.79 11.59
C ASN A 60 -1.14 -3.27 11.24
N ALA A 61 -1.40 -3.59 9.97
CA ALA A 61 -1.03 -4.85 9.34
C ALA A 61 -0.58 -4.56 7.90
N PHE A 62 0.24 -5.41 7.33
CA PHE A 62 0.66 -5.30 5.94
C PHE A 62 1.11 -6.65 5.37
N ALA A 63 1.04 -6.76 4.05
CA ALA A 63 1.67 -7.82 3.31
C ALA A 63 2.91 -7.30 2.57
N THR A 64 3.91 -8.16 2.42
CA THR A 64 5.14 -7.89 1.66
C THR A 64 5.62 -9.17 0.97
N GLY A 65 6.61 -9.06 0.10
CA GLY A 65 7.18 -10.18 -0.64
C GLY A 65 6.99 -10.06 -2.14
N ARG A 66 7.93 -10.58 -2.92
CA ARG A 66 7.99 -10.41 -4.37
C ARG A 66 6.90 -11.15 -5.18
N ASN A 67 6.34 -12.21 -4.62
CA ASN A 67 5.27 -12.99 -5.24
C ASN A 67 4.54 -13.84 -4.18
N PRO A 68 3.40 -14.49 -4.50
CA PRO A 68 2.66 -15.30 -3.53
C PRO A 68 3.45 -16.39 -2.84
N ALA A 69 4.39 -17.06 -3.53
CA ALA A 69 5.22 -18.11 -2.93
C ALA A 69 6.29 -17.59 -1.95
N HIS A 70 6.55 -16.27 -1.97
CA HIS A 70 7.52 -15.60 -1.09
C HIS A 70 6.85 -14.45 -0.33
N ALA A 71 5.57 -14.60 -0.06
CA ALA A 71 4.81 -13.61 0.69
C ALA A 71 5.07 -13.74 2.20
N ALA A 72 4.96 -12.60 2.86
CA ALA A 72 4.90 -12.49 4.30
C ALA A 72 3.79 -11.52 4.68
N VAL A 73 3.06 -11.83 5.73
CA VAL A 73 2.05 -10.95 6.32
C VAL A 73 2.43 -10.63 7.75
N ALA A 74 2.23 -9.42 8.16
CA ALA A 74 2.57 -8.96 9.51
C ALA A 74 1.42 -8.19 10.12
N ALA A 75 1.21 -8.38 11.43
CA ALA A 75 0.27 -7.62 12.23
C ALA A 75 0.97 -7.07 13.48
N THR A 76 0.61 -5.87 13.91
CA THR A 76 1.12 -5.28 15.14
C THR A 76 0.34 -5.79 16.35
N GLN A 77 0.96 -5.76 17.53
CA GLN A 77 0.26 -6.01 18.77
C GLN A 77 -0.90 -5.03 19.00
N GLY A 78 -0.72 -3.78 18.53
CA GLY A 78 -1.75 -2.74 18.62
C GLY A 78 -3.02 -3.10 17.83
N ILE A 79 -2.90 -3.66 16.61
CA ILE A 79 -4.09 -4.05 15.84
C ILE A 79 -4.79 -5.28 16.44
N LEU A 80 -4.03 -6.23 16.99
CA LEU A 80 -4.59 -7.40 17.68
C LEU A 80 -5.38 -7.02 18.93
N ARG A 81 -5.01 -5.92 19.60
CA ARG A 81 -5.77 -5.39 20.76
C ARG A 81 -6.97 -4.54 20.36
N LEU A 82 -6.87 -3.85 19.21
CA LEU A 82 -7.90 -2.92 18.74
C LEU A 82 -9.10 -3.63 18.13
N LEU A 83 -8.83 -4.67 17.35
CA LEU A 83 -9.83 -5.36 16.54
C LEU A 83 -10.28 -6.67 17.19
N ASP A 84 -11.56 -6.99 17.04
CA ASP A 84 -12.04 -8.33 17.33
C ASP A 84 -11.59 -9.32 16.24
N ARG A 85 -11.79 -10.63 16.49
CA ARG A 85 -11.38 -11.69 15.56
C ARG A 85 -12.00 -11.56 14.18
N ARG A 86 -13.26 -11.14 14.08
CA ARG A 86 -14.00 -10.98 12.83
C ARG A 86 -13.43 -9.82 12.02
N GLU A 87 -13.18 -8.69 12.65
CA GLU A 87 -12.59 -7.49 12.05
C GLU A 87 -11.15 -7.74 11.59
N LEU A 88 -10.34 -8.39 12.44
CA LEU A 88 -8.97 -8.77 12.11
C LEU A 88 -8.94 -9.72 10.91
N LYS A 89 -9.88 -10.67 10.82
CA LYS A 89 -10.02 -11.57 9.67
C LYS A 89 -10.27 -10.79 8.38
N GLY A 90 -11.10 -9.75 8.41
CA GLY A 90 -11.35 -8.86 7.29
C GLY A 90 -10.07 -8.14 6.82
N VAL A 91 -9.29 -7.61 7.77
CA VAL A 91 -8.01 -6.96 7.49
C VAL A 91 -6.99 -7.93 6.90
N MET A 92 -6.82 -9.11 7.51
CA MET A 92 -5.85 -10.09 6.99
C MET A 92 -6.25 -10.62 5.60
N ALA A 93 -7.54 -10.73 5.31
CA ALA A 93 -8.03 -11.07 3.98
C ALA A 93 -7.74 -9.97 2.95
N HIS A 94 -7.81 -8.69 3.35
CA HIS A 94 -7.41 -7.57 2.52
C HIS A 94 -5.92 -7.64 2.17
N GLU A 95 -5.05 -7.90 3.15
CA GLU A 95 -3.62 -8.07 2.93
C GLU A 95 -3.31 -9.26 2.01
N LEU A 96 -4.00 -10.39 2.18
CA LEU A 96 -3.86 -11.54 1.30
C LEU A 96 -4.37 -11.27 -0.13
N SER A 97 -5.34 -10.36 -0.29
CA SER A 97 -5.80 -9.95 -1.62
C SER A 97 -4.72 -9.17 -2.36
N HIS A 98 -3.93 -8.32 -1.70
CA HIS A 98 -2.74 -7.69 -2.29
C HIS A 98 -1.70 -8.71 -2.75
N VAL A 99 -1.48 -9.77 -1.97
CA VAL A 99 -0.60 -10.89 -2.36
C VAL A 99 -1.14 -11.58 -3.62
N ARG A 100 -2.43 -11.92 -3.64
CA ARG A 100 -3.11 -12.58 -4.76
C ARG A 100 -3.01 -11.78 -6.06
N HIS A 101 -3.21 -10.47 -5.99
CA HIS A 101 -3.18 -9.55 -7.13
C HIS A 101 -1.75 -9.15 -7.53
N ARG A 102 -0.72 -9.60 -6.79
CA ARG A 102 0.69 -9.23 -7.01
C ARG A 102 0.94 -7.73 -6.99
N ASP A 103 0.30 -7.04 -6.06
CA ASP A 103 0.28 -5.59 -6.01
C ASP A 103 1.66 -4.95 -5.79
N ILE A 104 2.57 -5.66 -5.10
CA ILE A 104 3.97 -5.24 -4.94
C ILE A 104 4.69 -5.15 -6.30
N LEU A 105 4.45 -6.13 -7.19
CA LEU A 105 4.99 -6.09 -8.55
C LEU A 105 4.42 -4.89 -9.34
N THR A 106 3.10 -4.72 -9.30
CA THR A 106 2.41 -3.60 -9.96
C THR A 106 2.94 -2.25 -9.49
N GLN A 107 3.14 -2.07 -8.17
CA GLN A 107 3.75 -0.86 -7.61
C GLN A 107 5.18 -0.66 -8.08
N SER A 108 5.99 -1.70 -8.09
CA SER A 108 7.39 -1.62 -8.51
C SER A 108 7.52 -1.23 -9.98
N VAL A 109 6.67 -1.76 -10.85
CA VAL A 109 6.60 -1.38 -12.26
C VAL A 109 6.15 0.08 -12.41
N ALA A 110 5.07 0.47 -11.73
CA ALA A 110 4.56 1.84 -11.77
C ALA A 110 5.60 2.86 -11.26
N ALA A 111 6.30 2.55 -10.16
CA ALA A 111 7.37 3.39 -9.62
C ALA A 111 8.57 3.51 -10.58
N THR A 112 8.92 2.42 -11.28
CA THR A 112 10.00 2.41 -12.27
C THR A 112 9.66 3.29 -13.46
N LEU A 113 8.44 3.18 -13.99
CA LEU A 113 7.96 4.00 -15.11
C LEU A 113 7.90 5.49 -14.73
N ALA A 114 7.34 5.79 -13.55
CA ALA A 114 7.30 7.16 -13.05
C ALA A 114 8.71 7.73 -12.81
N GLY A 115 9.64 6.92 -12.30
CA GLY A 115 11.04 7.28 -12.18
C GLY A 115 11.69 7.60 -13.54
N ALA A 116 11.42 6.81 -14.57
CA ALA A 116 11.90 7.07 -15.92
C ALA A 116 11.36 8.41 -16.47
N ILE A 117 10.06 8.68 -16.29
CA ILE A 117 9.45 9.98 -16.66
C ILE A 117 10.14 11.12 -15.90
N GLY A 118 10.38 10.95 -14.59
CA GLY A 118 11.07 11.93 -13.77
C GLY A 118 12.50 12.24 -14.27
N TYR A 119 13.26 11.23 -14.69
CA TYR A 119 14.60 11.41 -15.29
C TYR A 119 14.55 12.16 -16.61
N LEU A 120 13.58 11.83 -17.48
CA LEU A 120 13.38 12.55 -18.75
C LEU A 120 13.01 14.01 -18.50
N ALA A 121 12.11 14.27 -17.56
CA ALA A 121 11.72 15.62 -17.16
C ALA A 121 12.90 16.41 -16.57
N PHE A 122 13.73 15.78 -15.74
CA PHE A 122 14.94 16.38 -15.20
C PHE A 122 15.96 16.72 -16.30
N GLY A 123 16.20 15.81 -17.24
CA GLY A 123 17.06 16.05 -18.40
C GLY A 123 16.54 17.19 -19.29
N ALA A 124 15.22 17.24 -19.53
CA ALA A 124 14.59 18.34 -20.26
C ALA A 124 14.78 19.69 -19.53
N ARG A 125 14.64 19.72 -18.20
CA ARG A 125 14.88 20.91 -17.38
C ARG A 125 16.34 21.38 -17.45
N LEU A 126 17.31 20.47 -17.32
CA LEU A 126 18.73 20.82 -17.44
C LEU A 126 19.02 21.40 -18.84
N ARG A 127 18.49 20.78 -19.90
CA ARG A 127 18.67 21.28 -21.26
C ARG A 127 18.04 22.66 -21.47
N ALA A 128 16.86 22.91 -20.87
CA ALA A 128 16.23 24.22 -20.91
C ALA A 128 17.03 25.30 -20.16
N MET A 129 17.70 24.93 -19.04
CA MET A 129 18.48 25.85 -18.21
C MET A 129 19.89 26.13 -18.77
N PHE A 130 20.57 25.09 -19.32
CA PHE A 130 21.98 25.15 -19.71
C PHE A 130 22.20 25.01 -21.22
N GLY A 131 21.18 24.62 -21.99
CA GLY A 131 21.22 24.54 -23.43
C GLY A 131 21.26 25.94 -24.04
N GLY A 132 22.45 26.34 -24.50
CA GLY A 132 22.68 27.66 -25.09
C GLY A 132 21.79 27.94 -26.29
N ARG A 133 21.63 29.22 -26.60
CA ARG A 133 20.78 29.89 -27.62
C ARG A 133 20.96 29.46 -29.10
N ARG A 134 21.43 28.25 -29.40
CA ARG A 134 21.77 27.79 -30.77
C ARG A 134 20.75 26.85 -31.41
N SER A 135 19.49 26.84 -30.96
CA SER A 135 18.42 26.13 -31.67
C SER A 135 17.49 27.17 -32.28
N GLU A 136 17.70 27.49 -33.56
CA GLU A 136 16.84 28.37 -34.38
C GLU A 136 15.41 27.81 -34.66
N GLU A 137 14.98 26.78 -33.94
CA GLU A 137 13.61 26.29 -33.98
C GLU A 137 12.86 26.70 -32.68
N GLY A 138 12.17 27.82 -32.76
CA GLY A 138 11.47 28.50 -31.65
C GLY A 138 10.34 27.72 -30.95
N GLY A 139 10.22 26.42 -31.18
CA GLY A 139 9.20 25.56 -30.54
C GLY A 139 9.75 24.58 -29.49
N SER A 140 11.02 24.20 -29.56
CA SER A 140 11.54 23.09 -28.75
C SER A 140 11.73 23.43 -27.28
N GLY A 141 12.06 24.68 -26.94
CA GLY A 141 12.29 25.10 -25.54
C GLY A 141 11.01 25.13 -24.71
N ALA A 142 9.91 25.65 -25.27
CA ALA A 142 8.61 25.66 -24.60
C ALA A 142 8.06 24.25 -24.39
N LEU A 143 8.21 23.35 -25.37
CA LEU A 143 7.80 21.97 -25.27
C LEU A 143 8.61 21.21 -24.20
N LEU A 144 9.94 21.41 -24.14
CA LEU A 144 10.81 20.84 -23.12
C LEU A 144 10.42 21.31 -21.71
N LEU A 145 10.11 22.59 -21.54
CA LEU A 145 9.63 23.13 -20.27
C LEU A 145 8.27 22.56 -19.88
N LEU A 146 7.36 22.40 -20.82
CA LEU A 146 6.06 21.76 -20.62
C LEU A 146 6.23 20.32 -20.13
N VAL A 147 7.06 19.51 -20.79
CA VAL A 147 7.38 18.14 -20.39
C VAL A 147 8.03 18.10 -19.01
N ALA A 148 8.93 19.03 -18.71
CA ALA A 148 9.61 19.10 -17.42
C ALA A 148 8.66 19.36 -16.25
N ILE A 149 7.56 20.07 -16.49
CA ILE A 149 6.55 20.40 -15.46
C ILE A 149 5.43 19.36 -15.43
N LEU A 150 4.84 19.04 -16.59
CA LEU A 150 3.67 18.14 -16.65
C LEU A 150 4.02 16.66 -16.51
N GLY A 151 5.24 16.24 -16.91
CA GLY A 151 5.66 14.87 -16.82
C GLY A 151 5.59 14.28 -15.40
N PRO A 152 6.23 14.90 -14.39
CA PRO A 152 6.15 14.46 -13.00
C PRO A 152 4.73 14.48 -12.44
N LEU A 153 3.93 15.48 -12.81
CA LEU A 153 2.53 15.60 -12.39
C LEU A 153 1.69 14.44 -12.95
N ALA A 154 1.81 14.17 -14.24
CA ALA A 154 1.13 13.05 -14.88
C ALA A 154 1.55 11.71 -14.27
N ALA A 155 2.85 11.49 -14.04
CA ALA A 155 3.36 10.29 -13.39
C ALA A 155 2.77 10.11 -11.99
N MET A 156 2.68 11.17 -11.20
CA MET A 156 2.07 11.14 -9.87
C MET A 156 0.57 10.81 -9.93
N LEU A 157 -0.18 11.41 -10.85
CA LEU A 157 -1.62 11.13 -11.01
C LEU A 157 -1.87 9.67 -11.42
N ILE A 158 -1.05 9.13 -12.32
CA ILE A 158 -1.12 7.72 -12.74
C ILE A 158 -0.83 6.80 -11.54
N GLN A 159 0.20 7.08 -10.75
CA GLN A 159 0.52 6.28 -9.57
C GLN A 159 -0.62 6.30 -8.55
N MET A 160 -1.23 7.45 -8.30
CA MET A 160 -2.38 7.55 -7.40
C MET A 160 -3.60 6.78 -7.92
N ALA A 161 -3.89 6.84 -9.22
CA ALA A 161 -4.98 6.09 -9.83
C ALA A 161 -4.77 4.57 -9.68
N ILE A 162 -3.55 4.08 -9.98
CA ILE A 162 -3.18 2.68 -9.80
C ILE A 162 -3.32 2.27 -8.33
N SER A 163 -2.84 3.09 -7.39
CA SER A 163 -2.91 2.80 -5.96
C SER A 163 -4.36 2.68 -5.48
N ARG A 164 -5.24 3.62 -5.85
CA ARG A 164 -6.66 3.57 -5.48
C ARG A 164 -7.39 2.35 -6.05
N THR A 165 -7.15 2.03 -7.32
CA THR A 165 -7.77 0.85 -7.96
C THR A 165 -7.37 -0.43 -7.25
N ARG A 166 -6.12 -0.55 -6.80
CA ARG A 166 -5.62 -1.71 -6.05
C ARG A 166 -6.29 -1.84 -4.68
N GLU A 167 -6.44 -0.75 -3.95
CA GLU A 167 -7.13 -0.76 -2.65
C GLU A 167 -8.57 -1.25 -2.79
N PHE A 168 -9.30 -0.74 -3.79
CA PHE A 168 -10.67 -1.21 -4.04
C PHE A 168 -10.72 -2.68 -4.47
N GLY A 169 -9.75 -3.11 -5.30
CA GLY A 169 -9.63 -4.52 -5.67
C GLY A 169 -9.30 -5.42 -4.48
N ALA A 170 -8.47 -4.95 -3.54
CA ALA A 170 -8.16 -5.68 -2.31
C ALA A 170 -9.38 -5.74 -1.36
N ASP A 171 -10.16 -4.66 -1.27
CA ASP A 171 -11.41 -4.64 -0.50
C ASP A 171 -12.44 -5.64 -1.07
N GLU A 172 -12.60 -5.68 -2.39
CA GLU A 172 -13.46 -6.66 -3.08
C GLU A 172 -12.95 -8.10 -2.88
N GLY A 173 -11.63 -8.29 -2.97
CA GLY A 173 -11.00 -9.58 -2.72
C GLY A 173 -11.20 -10.05 -1.28
N ALA A 174 -11.05 -9.17 -0.30
CA ALA A 174 -11.32 -9.47 1.11
C ALA A 174 -12.78 -9.87 1.34
N ALA A 175 -13.71 -9.12 0.75
CA ALA A 175 -15.15 -9.45 0.79
C ALA A 175 -15.44 -10.83 0.18
N GLY A 176 -14.77 -11.17 -0.93
CA GLY A 176 -14.89 -12.46 -1.59
C GLY A 176 -14.31 -13.63 -0.79
N ILE A 177 -13.19 -13.41 -0.06
CA ILE A 177 -12.55 -14.43 0.78
C ILE A 177 -13.34 -14.66 2.08
N THR A 178 -13.78 -13.58 2.72
CA THR A 178 -14.42 -13.68 4.05
C THR A 178 -15.92 -13.83 3.98
N HIS A 179 -16.55 -13.49 2.86
CA HIS A 179 -18.01 -13.32 2.71
C HIS A 179 -18.62 -12.34 3.73
N ASP A 180 -17.80 -11.44 4.27
CA ASP A 180 -18.17 -10.49 5.32
C ASP A 180 -17.53 -9.12 5.10
N PRO A 181 -18.01 -8.35 4.13
CA PRO A 181 -17.45 -7.01 3.85
C PRO A 181 -17.66 -6.02 5.01
N GLU A 182 -18.70 -6.20 5.85
CA GLU A 182 -18.93 -5.32 6.99
C GLU A 182 -17.83 -5.46 8.06
N ALA A 183 -17.23 -6.64 8.21
CA ALA A 183 -16.10 -6.86 9.11
C ALA A 183 -14.92 -5.94 8.77
N LEU A 184 -14.53 -5.88 7.49
CA LEU A 184 -13.47 -4.97 7.02
C LEU A 184 -13.90 -3.50 7.15
N ALA A 185 -15.14 -3.17 6.84
CA ALA A 185 -15.67 -1.81 6.99
C ALA A 185 -15.58 -1.32 8.44
N ALA A 186 -15.97 -2.16 9.40
CA ALA A 186 -15.88 -1.86 10.84
C ALA A 186 -14.40 -1.71 11.28
N ALA A 187 -13.52 -2.60 10.81
CA ALA A 187 -12.10 -2.53 11.09
C ALA A 187 -11.48 -1.20 10.61
N LEU A 188 -11.78 -0.78 9.37
CA LEU A 188 -11.27 0.48 8.81
C LEU A 188 -11.67 1.69 9.65
N VAL A 189 -12.91 1.74 10.13
CA VAL A 189 -13.40 2.82 11.02
C VAL A 189 -12.62 2.82 12.33
N LYS A 190 -12.45 1.64 12.96
CA LYS A 190 -11.72 1.53 14.23
C LYS A 190 -10.24 1.91 14.08
N ILE A 191 -9.58 1.44 13.02
CA ILE A 191 -8.16 1.76 12.75
C ILE A 191 -8.00 3.25 12.51
N SER A 192 -8.87 3.87 11.71
CA SER A 192 -8.84 5.31 11.43
C SER A 192 -8.94 6.14 12.72
N ASN A 193 -9.87 5.78 13.60
CA ASN A 193 -10.01 6.45 14.91
C ASN A 193 -8.81 6.19 15.82
N GLY A 194 -8.25 4.97 15.82
CA GLY A 194 -7.09 4.61 16.62
C GLY A 194 -5.82 5.35 16.20
N VAL A 195 -5.60 5.49 14.89
CA VAL A 195 -4.48 6.27 14.32
C VAL A 195 -4.65 7.76 14.61
N ALA A 196 -5.89 8.29 14.58
CA ALA A 196 -6.17 9.68 14.91
C ALA A 196 -5.78 10.03 16.35
N GLN A 197 -5.95 9.07 17.28
CA GLN A 197 -5.61 9.25 18.69
C GLN A 197 -4.10 9.10 18.99
N ARG A 198 -3.37 8.35 18.16
CA ARG A 198 -1.94 8.07 18.31
C ARG A 198 -1.22 8.20 16.97
N PRO A 199 -1.03 9.43 16.46
CA PRO A 199 -0.32 9.65 15.22
C PRO A 199 1.12 9.15 15.34
N MET A 200 1.64 8.56 14.27
CA MET A 200 3.03 8.14 14.23
C MET A 200 3.94 9.33 13.95
N GLY A 201 5.17 9.28 14.49
CA GLY A 201 6.21 10.25 14.23
C GLY A 201 6.71 10.23 12.76
N GLU A 202 7.62 11.16 12.44
CA GLU A 202 8.20 11.32 11.09
C GLU A 202 8.85 10.04 10.52
N GLU A 203 9.24 9.10 11.38
CA GLU A 203 9.80 7.80 10.97
C GLU A 203 8.82 6.96 10.14
N ALA A 204 7.52 7.17 10.29
CA ALA A 204 6.49 6.48 9.53
C ALA A 204 6.29 7.05 8.11
N ALA A 205 6.77 8.25 7.82
CA ALA A 205 6.57 8.89 6.52
C ALA A 205 7.12 8.05 5.36
N THR A 206 8.26 7.38 5.55
CA THR A 206 8.88 6.52 4.52
C THR A 206 8.15 5.20 4.29
N THR A 207 7.35 4.76 5.25
CA THR A 207 6.60 3.48 5.20
C THR A 207 5.09 3.69 5.25
N ALA A 208 4.61 4.92 5.15
CA ALA A 208 3.18 5.26 5.20
C ALA A 208 2.33 4.49 4.17
N HIS A 209 2.91 4.11 3.05
CA HIS A 209 2.28 3.30 2.01
C HIS A 209 2.02 1.83 2.41
N LEU A 210 2.60 1.36 3.53
CA LEU A 210 2.37 0.03 4.10
C LEU A 210 1.28 0.03 5.18
N PHE A 211 0.65 1.17 5.43
CA PHE A 211 -0.40 1.28 6.44
C PHE A 211 -1.77 1.14 5.79
N ILE A 212 -2.66 0.38 6.40
CA ILE A 212 -4.05 0.20 5.97
C ILE A 212 -4.80 1.52 5.91
N VAL A 213 -4.49 2.41 6.86
CA VAL A 213 -4.98 3.78 6.93
C VAL A 213 -3.78 4.71 7.05
N ASN A 214 -3.74 5.79 6.28
CA ASN A 214 -2.62 6.73 6.29
C ASN A 214 -2.38 7.28 7.71
N PRO A 215 -1.21 7.03 8.32
CA PRO A 215 -0.91 7.45 9.69
C PRO A 215 -0.57 8.94 9.81
N LEU A 216 -0.43 9.65 8.67
CA LEU A 216 -0.04 11.06 8.65
C LEU A 216 -1.28 11.95 8.68
N HIS A 217 -1.36 12.81 9.70
CA HIS A 217 -2.38 13.84 9.81
C HIS A 217 -1.96 15.04 8.96
N GLY A 218 -2.67 15.27 7.85
CA GLY A 218 -2.50 16.47 7.03
C GLY A 218 -3.87 17.00 6.60
N GLY A 219 -4.13 18.29 6.84
CA GLY A 219 -5.35 18.97 6.39
C GLY A 219 -5.30 19.29 4.87
N GLY A 220 -6.45 19.33 4.22
CA GLY A 220 -6.64 19.92 2.90
C GLY A 220 -5.93 19.16 1.75
N LEU A 221 -4.89 19.76 1.19
CA LEU A 221 -4.19 19.24 0.01
C LEU A 221 -3.53 17.86 0.20
N THR A 222 -3.10 17.51 1.42
CA THR A 222 -2.49 16.20 1.70
C THR A 222 -3.46 15.02 1.49
N LYS A 223 -4.78 15.23 1.65
CA LYS A 223 -5.79 14.22 1.32
C LYS A 223 -5.87 13.91 -0.19
N LEU A 224 -5.63 14.91 -1.04
CA LEU A 224 -5.62 14.74 -2.50
C LEU A 224 -4.42 13.90 -2.96
N PHE A 225 -3.30 13.96 -2.23
CA PHE A 225 -2.05 13.26 -2.55
C PHE A 225 -1.86 11.96 -1.75
N SER A 226 -2.88 11.52 -1.02
CA SER A 226 -2.84 10.23 -0.34
C SER A 226 -2.83 9.08 -1.34
N THR A 227 -1.95 8.12 -1.14
CA THR A 227 -1.90 6.87 -1.92
C THR A 227 -3.09 5.96 -1.64
N HIS A 228 -3.76 6.12 -0.50
CA HIS A 228 -4.97 5.37 -0.15
C HIS A 228 -6.22 6.21 -0.40
N PRO A 229 -7.32 5.57 -0.88
CA PRO A 229 -8.63 6.22 -0.95
C PRO A 229 -9.11 6.66 0.46
N PRO A 230 -9.97 7.67 0.55
CA PRO A 230 -10.62 8.02 1.82
C PRO A 230 -11.30 6.81 2.45
N VAL A 231 -11.15 6.66 3.77
CA VAL A 231 -11.74 5.53 4.52
C VAL A 231 -13.26 5.50 4.34
N GLU A 232 -13.88 6.66 4.30
CA GLU A 232 -15.32 6.82 4.11
C GLU A 232 -15.79 6.22 2.78
N GLU A 233 -15.00 6.39 1.70
CA GLU A 233 -15.32 5.83 0.38
C GLU A 233 -15.19 4.30 0.39
N ARG A 234 -14.12 3.77 0.99
CA ARG A 234 -13.91 2.32 1.13
C ARG A 234 -15.04 1.69 1.93
N VAL A 235 -15.40 2.28 3.09
CA VAL A 235 -16.49 1.81 3.95
C VAL A 235 -17.84 1.83 3.22
N ALA A 236 -18.14 2.89 2.47
CA ALA A 236 -19.38 2.98 1.70
C ALA A 236 -19.49 1.88 0.64
N ARG A 237 -18.38 1.57 -0.07
CA ARG A 237 -18.32 0.49 -1.06
C ARG A 237 -18.50 -0.88 -0.42
N LEU A 238 -17.79 -1.17 0.67
CA LEU A 238 -17.91 -2.44 1.41
C LEU A 238 -19.33 -2.69 1.91
N ARG A 239 -19.97 -1.68 2.49
CA ARG A 239 -21.38 -1.76 2.92
C ARG A 239 -22.34 -1.95 1.76
N GLY A 240 -22.06 -1.33 0.61
CA GLY A 240 -22.81 -1.56 -0.61
C GLY A 240 -22.72 -3.01 -1.14
N MET A 241 -21.60 -3.71 -0.88
CA MET A 241 -21.46 -5.14 -1.20
C MET A 241 -22.27 -6.00 -0.25
N ALA A 242 -22.27 -5.70 1.06
CA ALA A 242 -23.06 -6.41 2.06
C ALA A 242 -24.56 -6.38 1.76
N GLY A 243 -25.07 -5.26 1.22
CA GLY A 243 -26.47 -5.11 0.83
C GLY A 243 -26.89 -5.91 -0.41
N ARG A 244 -25.93 -6.31 -1.27
CA ARG A 244 -26.19 -7.09 -2.49
C ARG A 244 -26.07 -8.61 -2.29
N ALA A 245 -25.50 -9.04 -1.20
CA ALA A 245 -25.31 -10.46 -0.87
C ALA A 245 -26.50 -11.05 -0.07
N ARG A 246 -27.50 -10.23 0.24
CA ARG A 246 -28.79 -10.62 0.86
C ARG A 246 -29.87 -10.71 -0.22
#